data_e94d51076e0da8b0cef69c042572dca9
#
_entry.id   e94d51076e0da8b0cef69c042572dca9
#
_cell.length_a   1.000
_cell.length_b   1.000
_cell.length_c   1.000
_cell.angle_alpha   90.00
_cell.angle_beta   90.00
_cell.angle_gamma   90.00
#
_symmetry.space_group_name_H-M   'P 1'
#
loop_
_entity.id
_entity.type
_entity.pdbx_description
1 polymer ?
#
loop_
_entity_poly.entity_id
_entity_poly.type
_entity_poly.pdbx_seq_one_letter_code
_entity_poly.pdbx_strand_id
1 'polypeptide(L)'
;VVGDSHWYFGGGFDLTPVYPFMEDVIHWHTTARDACAPFGEEIYPKLKAWCDEYFFLPHRQETRGVGGVFFDDWSEGGFDQSLAFVKSIGDAILPAYQPILERRLGTPYTETQKEFQLYRRGRYAEFNLAIDRGTKYGIQSGRRIESVLASMPPRAIWKYNWQPEPGTCLLYTSDAADE
;
A
#
# COMPACT_ATOMS: atom_id res chain seq x y z
N VAL A 1 18.32 8.94 -1.37
CA VAL A 1 19.40 9.77 -0.78
C VAL A 1 20.63 9.63 -1.63
N VAL A 2 21.27 10.73 -1.98
CA VAL A 2 22.52 10.76 -2.75
C VAL A 2 23.49 11.69 -2.02
N GLY A 3 24.67 11.17 -1.67
CA GLY A 3 25.77 11.92 -1.09
C GLY A 3 27.09 11.53 -1.80
N ASP A 4 28.18 12.19 -1.44
CA ASP A 4 29.47 11.98 -2.11
C ASP A 4 30.02 10.56 -1.98
N SER A 5 29.67 9.84 -0.90
CA SER A 5 30.16 8.49 -0.62
C SER A 5 29.06 7.47 -0.30
N HIS A 6 27.81 7.92 -0.11
CA HIS A 6 26.69 7.06 0.26
C HIS A 6 25.43 7.48 -0.51
N TRP A 7 24.78 6.50 -1.09
CA TRP A 7 23.51 6.69 -1.79
C TRP A 7 22.62 5.46 -1.61
N TYR A 8 21.33 5.67 -1.59
CA TYR A 8 20.31 4.63 -1.63
C TYR A 8 19.02 5.20 -2.15
N PHE A 9 18.14 4.33 -2.61
CA PHE A 9 16.78 4.66 -3.02
C PHE A 9 15.78 4.01 -2.07
N GLY A 10 14.64 4.64 -1.91
CA GLY A 10 13.48 4.09 -1.22
C GLY A 10 12.24 4.39 -2.04
N GLY A 11 11.25 3.54 -1.96
CA GLY A 11 10.01 3.70 -2.69
C GLY A 11 9.13 2.46 -2.67
N GLY A 12 8.17 2.48 -3.56
CA GLY A 12 7.23 1.39 -3.73
C GLY A 12 5.85 1.89 -4.10
N PHE A 13 4.94 0.96 -4.32
CA PHE A 13 3.52 1.23 -4.41
C PHE A 13 2.73 0.05 -3.85
N ASP A 14 1.73 0.35 -3.05
CA ASP A 14 0.85 -0.61 -2.43
C ASP A 14 -0.61 -0.20 -2.60
N LEU A 15 -1.51 -1.16 -2.68
CA LEU A 15 -2.92 -0.93 -2.88
C LEU A 15 -3.71 -1.28 -1.61
N THR A 16 -4.58 -0.35 -1.18
CA THR A 16 -5.46 -0.54 -0.03
C THR A 16 -6.94 -0.45 -0.49
N PRO A 17 -7.47 -1.44 -1.20
CA PRO A 17 -8.86 -1.46 -1.57
C PRO A 17 -9.72 -1.72 -0.33
N VAL A 18 -10.92 -1.14 -0.32
CA VAL A 18 -11.93 -1.47 0.71
C VAL A 18 -12.63 -2.78 0.37
N TYR A 19 -12.90 -2.97 -0.90
CA TYR A 19 -13.44 -4.20 -1.48
C TYR A 19 -12.45 -4.72 -2.52
N PRO A 20 -11.68 -5.77 -2.23
CA PRO A 20 -10.75 -6.33 -3.19
C PRO A 20 -11.51 -7.12 -4.27
N PHE A 21 -11.46 -6.62 -5.49
CA PHE A 21 -11.91 -7.38 -6.66
C PHE A 21 -10.72 -8.19 -7.18
N MET A 22 -10.86 -9.49 -7.28
CA MET A 22 -9.75 -10.38 -7.64
C MET A 22 -9.06 -9.98 -8.95
N GLU A 23 -9.82 -9.57 -9.97
CA GLU A 23 -9.25 -9.10 -11.23
C GLU A 23 -8.34 -7.86 -11.07
N ASP A 24 -8.68 -6.96 -10.13
CA ASP A 24 -7.88 -5.77 -9.84
C ASP A 24 -6.63 -6.13 -9.07
N VAL A 25 -6.74 -7.06 -8.11
CA VAL A 25 -5.61 -7.57 -7.34
C VAL A 25 -4.61 -8.28 -8.26
N ILE A 26 -5.08 -9.16 -9.14
CA ILE A 26 -4.24 -9.86 -10.12
C ILE A 26 -3.55 -8.85 -11.05
N HIS A 27 -4.30 -7.89 -11.60
CA HIS A 27 -3.72 -6.85 -12.45
C HIS A 27 -2.63 -6.04 -11.74
N TRP A 28 -2.90 -5.61 -10.50
CA TRP A 28 -1.98 -4.86 -9.67
C TRP A 28 -0.66 -5.61 -9.45
N HIS A 29 -0.75 -6.84 -8.96
CA HIS A 29 0.43 -7.65 -8.67
C HIS A 29 1.18 -8.11 -9.92
N THR A 30 0.47 -8.37 -11.03
CA THR A 30 1.09 -8.69 -12.32
C THR A 30 1.90 -7.51 -12.81
N THR A 31 1.36 -6.29 -12.79
CA THR A 31 2.08 -5.09 -13.21
C THR A 31 3.31 -4.83 -12.32
N ALA A 32 3.17 -5.02 -11.01
CA ALA A 32 4.29 -4.87 -10.07
C ALA A 32 5.40 -5.90 -10.33
N ARG A 33 5.04 -7.16 -10.55
CA ARG A 33 5.99 -8.23 -10.88
C ARG A 33 6.71 -7.95 -12.19
N ASP A 34 5.98 -7.55 -13.23
CA ASP A 34 6.54 -7.29 -14.55
C ASP A 34 7.51 -6.09 -14.53
N ALA A 35 7.25 -5.08 -13.67
CA ALA A 35 8.18 -3.98 -13.45
C ALA A 35 9.49 -4.41 -12.75
N CYS A 36 9.43 -5.45 -11.91
CA CYS A 36 10.62 -6.03 -11.23
C CYS A 36 11.39 -7.00 -12.11
N ALA A 37 10.72 -7.71 -13.02
CA ALA A 37 11.30 -8.84 -13.78
C ALA A 37 12.61 -8.53 -14.52
N PRO A 38 12.84 -7.36 -15.13
CA PRO A 38 14.11 -7.04 -15.79
C PRO A 38 15.33 -7.02 -14.86
N PHE A 39 15.12 -6.97 -13.55
CA PHE A 39 16.16 -6.85 -12.52
C PHE A 39 16.42 -8.15 -11.76
N GLY A 40 15.57 -9.16 -11.91
CA GLY A 40 15.67 -10.49 -11.30
C GLY A 40 14.31 -11.04 -10.90
N GLU A 41 14.10 -12.34 -11.08
CA GLU A 41 12.83 -13.00 -10.76
C GLU A 41 12.54 -13.01 -9.25
N GLU A 42 13.60 -12.98 -8.43
CA GLU A 42 13.53 -12.96 -6.97
C GLU A 42 13.15 -11.58 -6.39
N ILE A 43 13.25 -10.52 -7.18
CA ILE A 43 13.04 -9.14 -6.70
C ILE A 43 11.60 -8.93 -6.26
N TYR A 44 10.63 -9.31 -7.10
CA TYR A 44 9.24 -9.13 -6.77
C TYR A 44 8.80 -9.89 -5.51
N PRO A 45 9.06 -11.20 -5.34
CA PRO A 45 8.71 -11.91 -4.11
C PRO A 45 9.34 -11.29 -2.85
N LYS A 46 10.60 -10.87 -2.94
CA LYS A 46 11.32 -10.21 -1.84
C LYS A 46 10.63 -8.90 -1.43
N LEU A 47 10.31 -8.05 -2.39
CA LEU A 47 9.71 -6.74 -2.12
C LEU A 47 8.24 -6.83 -1.73
N LYS A 48 7.50 -7.82 -2.24
CA LYS A 48 6.14 -8.13 -1.83
C LYS A 48 6.10 -8.55 -0.36
N ALA A 49 6.96 -9.49 0.04
CA ALA A 49 7.05 -9.93 1.43
C ALA A 49 7.42 -8.75 2.37
N TRP A 50 8.34 -7.89 1.95
CA TRP A 50 8.70 -6.70 2.72
C TRP A 50 7.53 -5.71 2.82
N CYS A 51 6.79 -5.51 1.73
CA CYS A 51 5.59 -4.68 1.72
C CYS A 51 4.53 -5.19 2.72
N ASP A 52 4.27 -6.50 2.72
CA ASP A 52 3.27 -7.11 3.62
C ASP A 52 3.67 -6.96 5.09
N GLU A 53 4.94 -7.22 5.41
CA GLU A 53 5.48 -7.02 6.76
C GLU A 53 5.38 -5.55 7.21
N TYR A 54 5.78 -4.62 6.32
CA TYR A 54 5.80 -3.20 6.66
C TYR A 54 4.41 -2.63 6.94
N PHE A 55 3.41 -3.02 6.14
CA PHE A 55 2.04 -2.51 6.24
C PHE A 55 1.12 -3.37 7.13
N PHE A 56 1.66 -4.33 7.84
CA PHE A 56 0.93 -5.11 8.82
C PHE A 56 0.57 -4.27 10.05
N LEU A 57 -0.64 -4.45 10.59
CA LEU A 57 -1.11 -3.82 11.83
C LEU A 57 -1.06 -4.85 12.98
N PRO A 58 0.02 -4.87 13.79
CA PRO A 58 0.19 -5.91 14.80
C PRO A 58 -0.91 -5.93 15.87
N HIS A 59 -1.44 -4.76 16.23
CA HIS A 59 -2.51 -4.62 17.22
C HIS A 59 -3.90 -5.03 16.71
N ARG A 60 -4.01 -5.25 15.38
CA ARG A 60 -5.23 -5.75 14.72
C ARG A 60 -5.07 -7.16 14.17
N GLN A 61 -3.83 -7.64 14.05
CA GLN A 61 -3.50 -8.92 13.40
C GLN A 61 -4.06 -8.98 11.97
N GLU A 62 -3.94 -7.88 11.22
CA GLU A 62 -4.40 -7.79 9.85
C GLU A 62 -3.46 -6.93 9.00
N THR A 63 -3.44 -7.16 7.70
CA THR A 63 -2.76 -6.28 6.75
C THR A 63 -3.61 -5.05 6.44
N ARG A 64 -2.95 -3.94 6.10
CA ARG A 64 -3.64 -2.70 5.72
C ARG A 64 -4.40 -2.85 4.40
N GLY A 65 -3.83 -3.57 3.42
CA GLY A 65 -4.38 -3.75 2.08
C GLY A 65 -3.84 -5.02 1.43
N VAL A 66 -3.92 -5.11 0.11
CA VAL A 66 -3.43 -6.26 -0.68
C VAL A 66 -1.92 -6.21 -0.96
N GLY A 67 -1.25 -5.17 -0.49
CA GLY A 67 0.18 -4.99 -0.68
C GLY A 67 0.58 -4.50 -2.08
N GLY A 68 1.77 -4.86 -2.47
CA GLY A 68 2.42 -4.41 -3.69
C GLY A 68 3.93 -4.61 -3.57
N VAL A 69 4.71 -3.58 -3.81
CA VAL A 69 6.17 -3.58 -3.63
C VAL A 69 6.60 -2.44 -2.72
N PHE A 70 7.52 -2.72 -1.82
CA PHE A 70 8.11 -1.73 -0.93
C PHE A 70 9.61 -2.00 -0.78
N PHE A 71 10.42 -0.96 -0.81
CA PHE A 71 11.86 -1.02 -0.60
C PHE A 71 12.38 0.24 0.06
N ASP A 72 13.38 0.09 0.88
CA ASP A 72 14.14 1.14 1.54
C ASP A 72 15.62 0.78 1.49
N ASP A 73 16.52 1.76 1.57
CA ASP A 73 17.97 1.56 1.51
C ASP A 73 18.46 0.74 0.29
N TRP A 74 17.72 0.82 -0.84
CA TRP A 74 18.01 0.05 -2.04
C TRP A 74 19.25 0.58 -2.77
N SER A 75 20.25 -0.29 -2.95
CA SER A 75 21.49 0.02 -3.64
C SER A 75 22.04 -1.18 -4.45
N GLU A 76 21.18 -2.18 -4.71
CA GLU A 76 21.59 -3.41 -5.38
C GLU A 76 21.97 -3.17 -6.85
N GLY A 77 23.04 -3.81 -7.31
CA GLY A 77 23.53 -3.71 -8.69
C GLY A 77 24.24 -2.41 -9.05
N GLY A 78 24.50 -1.54 -8.06
CA GLY A 78 25.13 -0.24 -8.28
C GLY A 78 24.14 0.87 -8.65
N PHE A 79 24.66 2.10 -8.77
CA PHE A 79 23.81 3.30 -8.91
C PHE A 79 22.93 3.28 -10.15
N ASP A 80 23.50 2.97 -11.31
CA ASP A 80 22.75 3.01 -12.57
C ASP A 80 21.64 1.95 -12.63
N GLN A 81 21.94 0.74 -12.15
CA GLN A 81 20.95 -0.34 -12.09
C GLN A 81 19.85 -0.03 -11.06
N SER A 82 20.21 0.47 -9.90
CA SER A 82 19.23 0.89 -8.89
C SER A 82 18.37 2.05 -9.37
N LEU A 83 18.93 3.03 -10.09
CA LEU A 83 18.18 4.12 -10.70
C LEU A 83 17.22 3.62 -11.79
N ALA A 84 17.68 2.69 -12.63
CA ALA A 84 16.83 2.07 -13.66
C ALA A 84 15.66 1.29 -13.02
N PHE A 85 15.93 0.55 -11.94
CA PHE A 85 14.92 -0.16 -11.16
C PHE A 85 13.86 0.81 -10.61
N VAL A 86 14.27 1.88 -9.93
CA VAL A 86 13.35 2.88 -9.35
C VAL A 86 12.50 3.54 -10.44
N LYS A 87 13.06 3.84 -11.60
CA LYS A 87 12.30 4.34 -12.75
C LYS A 87 11.26 3.34 -13.24
N SER A 88 11.64 2.06 -13.38
CA SER A 88 10.70 0.99 -13.78
C SER A 88 9.52 0.89 -12.81
N ILE A 89 9.77 0.92 -11.51
CA ILE A 89 8.73 0.92 -10.49
C ILE A 89 7.84 2.18 -10.59
N GLY A 90 8.45 3.34 -10.75
CA GLY A 90 7.70 4.61 -10.89
C GLY A 90 6.82 4.64 -12.13
N ASP A 91 7.32 4.19 -13.26
CA ASP A 91 6.59 4.15 -14.53
C ASP A 91 5.44 3.13 -14.50
N ALA A 92 5.51 2.11 -13.64
CA ALA A 92 4.46 1.11 -13.47
C ALA A 92 3.24 1.60 -12.67
N ILE A 93 3.34 2.69 -11.90
CA ILE A 93 2.26 3.16 -11.01
C ILE A 93 0.97 3.47 -11.78
N LEU A 94 1.06 4.25 -12.85
CA LEU A 94 -0.12 4.60 -13.64
C LEU A 94 -0.71 3.40 -14.38
N PRO A 95 0.07 2.56 -15.10
CA PRO A 95 -0.44 1.32 -15.67
C PRO A 95 -1.08 0.38 -14.67
N ALA A 96 -0.58 0.31 -13.43
CA ALA A 96 -1.16 -0.52 -12.38
C ALA A 96 -2.50 0.05 -11.86
N TYR A 97 -2.60 1.36 -11.65
CA TYR A 97 -3.73 1.95 -10.93
C TYR A 97 -4.85 2.47 -11.83
N GLN A 98 -4.51 3.13 -12.95
CA GLN A 98 -5.51 3.78 -13.82
C GLN A 98 -6.57 2.79 -14.34
N PRO A 99 -6.25 1.58 -14.83
CA PRO A 99 -7.27 0.64 -15.29
C PRO A 99 -8.22 0.19 -14.17
N ILE A 100 -7.73 0.08 -12.94
CA ILE A 100 -8.56 -0.22 -11.77
C ILE A 100 -9.55 0.91 -11.51
N LEU A 101 -9.06 2.14 -11.49
CA LEU A 101 -9.89 3.32 -11.29
C LEU A 101 -10.98 3.43 -12.36
N GLU A 102 -10.64 3.26 -13.64
CA GLU A 102 -11.58 3.32 -14.75
C GLU A 102 -12.68 2.25 -14.65
N ARG A 103 -12.32 1.02 -14.24
CA ARG A 103 -13.30 -0.06 -14.02
C ARG A 103 -14.24 0.24 -12.86
N ARG A 104 -13.75 0.89 -11.79
CA ARG A 104 -14.49 1.04 -10.52
C ARG A 104 -15.19 2.38 -10.34
N LEU A 105 -14.82 3.41 -11.09
CA LEU A 105 -15.37 4.77 -10.94
C LEU A 105 -16.90 4.82 -11.01
N GLY A 106 -17.52 4.00 -11.87
CA GLY A 106 -18.97 3.92 -12.04
C GLY A 106 -19.67 2.86 -11.20
N THR A 107 -18.95 2.14 -10.31
CA THR A 107 -19.55 1.06 -9.52
C THR A 107 -20.50 1.64 -8.47
N PRO A 108 -21.80 1.26 -8.48
CA PRO A 108 -22.73 1.71 -7.47
C PRO A 108 -22.39 1.13 -6.09
N TYR A 109 -22.70 1.87 -5.05
CA TYR A 109 -22.49 1.44 -3.67
C TYR A 109 -23.66 1.83 -2.77
N THR A 110 -23.84 1.11 -1.68
CA THR A 110 -24.85 1.37 -0.64
C THR A 110 -24.26 2.19 0.51
N GLU A 111 -25.15 2.74 1.36
CA GLU A 111 -24.72 3.42 2.59
C GLU A 111 -23.95 2.50 3.54
N THR A 112 -24.33 1.23 3.64
CA THR A 112 -23.59 0.23 4.42
C THR A 112 -22.16 0.04 3.91
N GLN A 113 -21.98 -0.04 2.59
CA GLN A 113 -20.66 -0.11 1.97
C GLN A 113 -19.84 1.16 2.19
N LYS A 114 -20.50 2.31 2.16
CA LYS A 114 -19.84 3.60 2.48
C LYS A 114 -19.39 3.65 3.94
N GLU A 115 -20.22 3.19 4.86
CA GLU A 115 -19.87 3.12 6.28
C GLU A 115 -18.68 2.16 6.51
N PHE A 116 -18.66 1.01 5.84
CA PHE A 116 -17.52 0.10 5.88
C PHE A 116 -16.25 0.74 5.30
N GLN A 117 -16.36 1.50 4.22
CA GLN A 117 -15.22 2.26 3.70
C GLN A 117 -14.63 3.19 4.76
N LEU A 118 -15.48 3.93 5.49
CA LEU A 118 -15.03 4.82 6.56
C LEU A 118 -14.37 4.04 7.72
N TYR A 119 -14.89 2.86 8.04
CA TYR A 119 -14.30 1.96 9.03
C TYR A 119 -12.91 1.48 8.60
N ARG A 120 -12.74 1.02 7.36
CA ARG A 120 -11.42 0.64 6.82
C ARG A 120 -10.46 1.84 6.72
N ARG A 121 -10.97 3.04 6.49
CA ARG A 121 -10.17 4.27 6.57
C ARG A 121 -9.62 4.53 7.97
N GLY A 122 -10.29 4.06 9.01
CA GLY A 122 -9.77 4.04 10.38
C GLY A 122 -8.49 3.21 10.48
N ARG A 123 -8.42 2.04 9.85
CA ARG A 123 -7.20 1.19 9.81
C ARG A 123 -6.04 1.91 9.13
N TYR A 124 -6.32 2.58 8.01
CA TYR A 124 -5.32 3.38 7.31
C TYR A 124 -4.76 4.51 8.22
N ALA A 125 -5.64 5.21 8.92
CA ALA A 125 -5.23 6.25 9.86
C ALA A 125 -4.42 5.68 11.04
N GLU A 126 -4.82 4.53 11.60
CA GLU A 126 -4.07 3.85 12.68
C GLU A 126 -2.63 3.54 12.25
N PHE A 127 -2.45 2.96 11.05
CA PHE A 127 -1.11 2.67 10.54
C PHE A 127 -0.27 3.95 10.46
N ASN A 128 -0.75 4.96 9.76
CA ASN A 128 0.04 6.17 9.51
C ASN A 128 0.36 6.94 10.80
N LEU A 129 -0.56 7.02 11.74
CA LEU A 129 -0.35 7.78 12.98
C LEU A 129 0.43 7.00 14.05
N ALA A 130 0.23 5.68 14.15
CA ALA A 130 0.81 4.89 15.23
C ALA A 130 2.06 4.09 14.81
N ILE A 131 2.16 3.65 13.57
CA ILE A 131 3.16 2.69 13.13
C ILE A 131 4.14 3.31 12.15
N ASP A 132 3.66 4.03 11.13
CA ASP A 132 4.46 4.51 10.00
C ASP A 132 5.70 5.31 10.43
N ARG A 133 6.87 4.82 10.01
CA ARG A 133 8.16 5.47 10.30
C ARG A 133 8.29 6.81 9.60
N GLY A 134 7.75 6.93 8.38
CA GLY A 134 7.79 8.16 7.59
C GLY A 134 7.00 9.29 8.24
N THR A 135 5.80 9.00 8.73
CA THR A 135 4.98 9.97 9.47
C THR A 135 5.66 10.40 10.77
N LYS A 136 6.20 9.44 11.54
CA LYS A 136 6.95 9.74 12.78
C LYS A 136 8.15 10.63 12.51
N TYR A 137 8.95 10.30 11.49
CA TYR A 137 10.09 11.12 11.08
C TYR A 137 9.66 12.52 10.62
N GLY A 138 8.59 12.62 9.82
CA GLY A 138 8.08 13.90 9.35
C GLY A 138 7.69 14.84 10.50
N ILE A 139 7.00 14.30 11.53
CA ILE A 139 6.61 15.05 12.73
C ILE A 139 7.85 15.44 13.55
N GLN A 140 8.75 14.51 13.80
CA GLN A 140 9.96 14.74 14.64
C GLN A 140 10.95 15.70 13.98
N SER A 141 11.04 15.72 12.67
CA SER A 141 11.94 16.62 11.92
C SER A 141 11.39 18.03 11.72
N GLY A 142 10.22 18.35 12.29
CA GLY A 142 9.61 19.67 12.18
C GLY A 142 9.14 20.04 10.77
N ARG A 143 8.83 19.04 9.94
CA ARG A 143 8.28 19.26 8.61
C ARG A 143 6.87 19.86 8.70
N ARG A 144 6.45 20.52 7.63
CA ARG A 144 5.09 21.07 7.52
C ARG A 144 4.06 19.97 7.74
N ILE A 145 3.29 20.09 8.83
CA ILE A 145 2.39 19.03 9.30
C ILE A 145 1.29 18.69 8.28
N GLU A 146 0.77 19.67 7.57
CA GLU A 146 -0.24 19.45 6.53
C GLU A 146 0.31 18.60 5.36
N SER A 147 1.60 18.71 5.07
CA SER A 147 2.25 17.85 4.06
C SER A 147 2.52 16.44 4.59
N VAL A 148 2.90 16.31 5.86
CA VAL A 148 3.10 15.01 6.51
C VAL A 148 1.79 14.22 6.57
N LEU A 149 0.68 14.90 6.84
CA LEU A 149 -0.65 14.30 6.98
C LEU A 149 -1.52 14.40 5.71
N ALA A 150 -0.93 14.76 4.56
CA ALA A 150 -1.67 14.97 3.31
C ALA A 150 -2.47 13.72 2.85
N SER A 151 -1.99 12.52 3.20
CA SER A 151 -2.64 11.26 2.87
C SER A 151 -3.78 10.85 3.81
N MET A 152 -3.96 11.57 4.92
CA MET A 152 -5.00 11.24 5.88
C MET A 152 -6.41 11.39 5.27
N PRO A 153 -7.31 10.43 5.50
CA PRO A 153 -8.67 10.53 5.02
C PRO A 153 -9.38 11.67 5.75
N PRO A 154 -10.19 12.49 5.05
CA PRO A 154 -10.94 13.58 5.68
C PRO A 154 -12.01 13.09 6.66
N ARG A 155 -12.40 11.82 6.53
CA ARG A 155 -13.35 11.14 7.42
C ARG A 155 -12.91 9.69 7.61
N ALA A 156 -12.99 9.23 8.86
CA ALA A 156 -12.79 7.84 9.27
C ALA A 156 -13.69 7.57 10.48
N ILE A 157 -14.02 6.31 10.72
CA ILE A 157 -14.77 5.90 11.91
C ILE A 157 -14.11 4.70 12.58
N TRP A 158 -14.32 4.61 13.90
CA TRP A 158 -13.94 3.48 14.72
C TRP A 158 -15.19 2.95 15.42
N LYS A 159 -15.35 1.61 15.40
CA LYS A 159 -16.44 0.94 16.09
C LYS A 159 -15.84 -0.01 17.13
N TYR A 160 -16.40 0.03 18.32
CA TYR A 160 -16.01 -0.88 19.38
C TYR A 160 -16.50 -2.30 19.06
N ASN A 161 -15.60 -3.28 19.09
CA ASN A 161 -15.88 -4.69 18.88
C ASN A 161 -16.76 -4.98 17.64
N TRP A 162 -16.46 -4.29 16.53
CA TRP A 162 -17.18 -4.49 15.29
C TRP A 162 -16.91 -5.90 14.73
N GLN A 163 -17.98 -6.57 14.31
CA GLN A 163 -17.91 -7.85 13.63
C GLN A 163 -18.71 -7.73 12.32
N PRO A 164 -18.22 -8.32 11.22
CA PRO A 164 -18.97 -8.37 9.98
C PRO A 164 -20.20 -9.27 10.13
N GLU A 165 -21.30 -8.92 9.45
CA GLU A 165 -22.47 -9.79 9.42
C GLU A 165 -22.14 -11.10 8.68
N PRO A 166 -22.49 -12.26 9.26
CA PRO A 166 -22.26 -13.55 8.62
C PRO A 166 -22.90 -13.61 7.23
N GLY A 167 -22.15 -14.13 6.25
CA GLY A 167 -22.61 -14.26 4.86
C GLY A 167 -22.52 -12.98 4.03
N THR A 168 -21.94 -11.90 4.55
CA THR A 168 -21.60 -10.72 3.77
C THR A 168 -20.19 -10.82 3.21
N CYS A 169 -19.93 -10.19 2.05
CA CYS A 169 -18.57 -10.09 1.48
C CYS A 169 -17.59 -9.38 2.42
N LEU A 170 -18.06 -8.74 3.47
CA LEU A 170 -17.25 -8.08 4.50
C LEU A 170 -16.45 -9.07 5.35
N LEU A 171 -16.88 -10.33 5.41
CA LEU A 171 -16.17 -11.41 6.12
C LEU A 171 -14.85 -11.78 5.41
N TYR A 172 -14.84 -11.69 4.08
CA TYR A 172 -13.70 -12.11 3.26
C TYR A 172 -12.63 -11.02 3.09
N THR A 173 -12.91 -9.79 3.48
CA THR A 173 -11.92 -8.69 3.37
C THR A 173 -10.92 -8.67 4.52
N SER A 174 -11.19 -9.38 5.61
CA SER A 174 -10.24 -9.60 6.71
C SER A 174 -9.25 -10.72 6.40
N ASP A 175 -9.66 -11.71 5.60
CA ASP A 175 -8.90 -12.94 5.35
C ASP A 175 -8.21 -12.94 3.96
N ALA A 176 -8.53 -12.00 3.09
CA ALA A 176 -8.01 -11.94 1.71
C ALA A 176 -6.50 -11.60 1.60
N ALA A 177 -5.81 -11.47 2.72
CA ALA A 177 -4.37 -11.23 2.75
C ALA A 177 -3.54 -12.53 2.87
N ASP A 178 -4.20 -13.66 3.14
CA ASP A 178 -3.53 -14.94 3.42
C ASP A 178 -3.53 -15.91 2.20
N GLU A 179 -4.10 -15.53 1.05
CA GLU A 179 -4.07 -16.28 -0.21
C GLU A 179 -3.27 -15.51 -1.29
#